data_d61ee3fb4113472578c1a76768646a2b
#
_entry.id   d61ee3fb4113472578c1a76768646a2b
#
_cell.length_a   1.000
_cell.length_b   1.000
_cell.length_c   1.000
_cell.angle_alpha   90.00
_cell.angle_beta   90.00
_cell.angle_gamma   90.00
#
_symmetry.space_group_name_H-M   'P 1'
#
loop_
_entity.id
_entity.type
_entity.pdbx_description
1 polymer ?
#
loop_
_entity_poly.entity_id
_entity_poly.type
_entity_poly.pdbx_seq_one_letter_code
_entity_poly.pdbx_strand_id
1 'polypeptide(L)'
;MPALAEVAAATFVLACPPSMTRDRVEAFVEEVLSPARFTDYVTDAHRHVLLAERDGTALGYAMLVAGDPRDEDVSAAIRLRPTVELSKIYVLPQAHGTGAAALLMSRALDWASDSGAAGVWLGVNQQNERAQRFYGKSGFDRVGTKRFLVGGVYEDDYVMERPLQPTDTQSPGSR
;
A
#
# COMPACT_ATOMS: atom_id res chain seq x y z
N MET A 1 -14.70 -7.26 8.41
CA MET A 1 -13.79 -8.19 7.69
C MET A 1 -14.31 -8.62 6.31
N PRO A 2 -15.57 -9.14 6.14
CA PRO A 2 -16.02 -9.57 4.80
C PRO A 2 -15.88 -8.49 3.72
N ALA A 3 -16.41 -7.28 3.94
CA ALA A 3 -16.35 -6.18 2.95
C ALA A 3 -14.91 -5.80 2.55
N LEU A 4 -13.95 -5.88 3.49
CA LEU A 4 -12.54 -5.62 3.21
C LEU A 4 -11.93 -6.72 2.34
N ALA A 5 -12.20 -7.99 2.63
CA ALA A 5 -11.73 -9.10 1.81
C ALA A 5 -12.37 -9.10 0.41
N GLU A 6 -13.66 -8.77 0.30
CA GLU A 6 -14.36 -8.65 -0.98
C GLU A 6 -13.77 -7.56 -1.86
N VAL A 7 -13.55 -6.34 -1.32
CA VAL A 7 -12.95 -5.26 -2.09
C VAL A 7 -11.49 -5.56 -2.47
N ALA A 8 -10.75 -6.24 -1.59
CA ALA A 8 -9.37 -6.64 -1.86
C ALA A 8 -9.30 -7.68 -2.98
N ALA A 9 -10.12 -8.72 -2.93
CA ALA A 9 -10.21 -9.73 -3.97
C ALA A 9 -10.62 -9.11 -5.33
N ALA A 10 -11.66 -8.28 -5.33
CA ALA A 10 -12.16 -7.64 -6.54
C ALA A 10 -11.09 -6.72 -7.18
N THR A 11 -10.38 -5.93 -6.39
CA THR A 11 -9.33 -5.03 -6.89
C THR A 11 -8.08 -5.78 -7.34
N PHE A 12 -7.73 -6.90 -6.69
CA PHE A 12 -6.61 -7.74 -7.09
C PHE A 12 -6.85 -8.37 -8.48
N VAL A 13 -8.02 -8.98 -8.70
CA VAL A 13 -8.40 -9.55 -10.00
C VAL A 13 -8.25 -8.54 -11.13
N LEU A 14 -8.63 -7.27 -10.89
CA LEU A 14 -8.53 -6.20 -11.87
C LEU A 14 -7.10 -5.70 -12.11
N ALA A 15 -6.22 -5.89 -11.14
CA ALA A 15 -4.82 -5.48 -11.21
C ALA A 15 -3.90 -6.57 -11.77
N CYS A 16 -4.38 -7.82 -11.88
CA CYS A 16 -3.59 -8.94 -12.38
C CYS A 16 -3.23 -8.78 -13.87
N PRO A 17 -1.99 -9.09 -14.26
CA PRO A 17 -1.64 -9.11 -15.66
C PRO A 17 -2.41 -10.22 -16.41
N PRO A 18 -2.69 -10.06 -17.72
CA PRO A 18 -3.41 -11.06 -18.51
C PRO A 18 -2.72 -12.45 -18.55
N SER A 19 -1.44 -12.50 -18.25
CA SER A 19 -0.64 -13.72 -18.17
C SER A 19 -0.92 -14.58 -16.92
N MET A 20 -1.58 -14.01 -15.91
CA MET A 20 -1.90 -14.72 -14.68
C MET A 20 -3.13 -15.60 -14.88
N THR A 21 -2.98 -16.93 -14.66
CA THR A 21 -4.11 -17.85 -14.77
C THR A 21 -5.12 -17.65 -13.65
N ARG A 22 -6.38 -18.02 -13.91
CA ARG A 22 -7.46 -17.93 -12.93
C ARG A 22 -7.15 -18.67 -11.64
N ASP A 23 -6.62 -19.89 -11.73
CA ASP A 23 -6.28 -20.73 -10.56
C ASP A 23 -5.22 -20.04 -9.66
N ARG A 24 -4.28 -19.31 -10.25
CA ARG A 24 -3.26 -18.55 -9.51
C ARG A 24 -3.85 -17.34 -8.82
N VAL A 25 -4.79 -16.66 -9.48
CA VAL A 25 -5.53 -15.54 -8.88
C VAL A 25 -6.34 -16.03 -7.68
N GLU A 26 -7.09 -17.14 -7.83
CA GLU A 26 -7.90 -17.74 -6.78
C GLU A 26 -7.02 -18.19 -5.60
N ALA A 27 -5.89 -18.85 -5.87
CA ALA A 27 -4.94 -19.27 -4.83
C ALA A 27 -4.37 -18.06 -4.06
N PHE A 28 -3.99 -16.99 -4.75
CA PHE A 28 -3.49 -15.78 -4.09
C PHE A 28 -4.55 -15.10 -3.23
N VAL A 29 -5.79 -15.01 -3.73
CA VAL A 29 -6.92 -14.44 -2.97
C VAL A 29 -7.17 -15.25 -1.69
N GLU A 30 -7.18 -16.58 -1.77
CA GLU A 30 -7.37 -17.46 -0.62
C GLU A 30 -6.22 -17.33 0.39
N GLU A 31 -4.99 -17.32 -0.10
CA GLU A 31 -3.79 -17.30 0.75
C GLU A 31 -3.51 -15.93 1.38
N VAL A 32 -3.79 -14.84 0.67
CA VAL A 32 -3.31 -13.49 1.04
C VAL A 32 -4.43 -12.51 1.33
N LEU A 33 -5.60 -12.67 0.71
CA LEU A 33 -6.71 -11.69 0.76
C LEU A 33 -7.99 -12.25 1.38
N SER A 34 -7.94 -13.43 2.00
CA SER A 34 -9.09 -14.02 2.66
C SER A 34 -9.52 -13.25 3.93
N PRO A 35 -10.79 -13.38 4.39
CA PRO A 35 -11.25 -12.76 5.63
C PRO A 35 -10.40 -13.13 6.86
N ALA A 36 -9.88 -14.37 6.91
CA ALA A 36 -9.01 -14.85 7.98
C ALA A 36 -7.68 -14.06 7.97
N ARG A 37 -7.07 -13.89 6.79
CA ARG A 37 -5.83 -13.10 6.66
C ARG A 37 -6.02 -11.64 7.02
N PHE A 38 -7.14 -11.03 6.64
CA PHE A 38 -7.42 -9.66 7.07
C PHE A 38 -7.66 -9.55 8.58
N THR A 39 -8.18 -10.60 9.23
CA THR A 39 -8.23 -10.63 10.70
C THR A 39 -6.82 -10.62 11.29
N ASP A 40 -5.90 -11.42 10.76
CA ASP A 40 -4.49 -11.40 11.16
C ASP A 40 -3.86 -10.02 10.93
N TYR A 41 -4.10 -9.42 9.75
CA TYR A 41 -3.51 -8.12 9.41
C TYR A 41 -3.99 -6.97 10.31
N VAL A 42 -5.26 -6.93 10.70
CA VAL A 42 -5.77 -5.86 11.56
C VAL A 42 -5.42 -6.05 13.04
N THR A 43 -5.02 -7.25 13.43
CA THR A 43 -4.54 -7.54 14.80
C THR A 43 -3.02 -7.44 14.95
N ASP A 44 -2.28 -7.36 13.84
CA ASP A 44 -0.83 -7.19 13.83
C ASP A 44 -0.48 -5.73 14.18
N ALA A 45 0.25 -5.54 15.28
CA ALA A 45 0.66 -4.20 15.76
C ALA A 45 1.56 -3.43 14.77
N HIS A 46 2.19 -4.12 13.82
CA HIS A 46 3.03 -3.52 12.79
C HIS A 46 2.26 -3.17 11.52
N ARG A 47 0.96 -3.46 11.45
CA ARG A 47 0.13 -3.21 10.28
C ARG A 47 -0.98 -2.23 10.55
N HIS A 48 -1.33 -1.48 9.53
CA HIS A 48 -2.50 -0.62 9.56
C HIS A 48 -3.30 -0.80 8.27
N VAL A 49 -4.60 -1.05 8.43
CA VAL A 49 -5.51 -1.29 7.30
C VAL A 49 -6.58 -0.21 7.29
N LEU A 50 -6.73 0.45 6.15
CA LEU A 50 -7.70 1.49 5.89
C LEU A 50 -8.75 0.98 4.89
N LEU A 51 -10.02 1.24 5.16
CA LEU A 51 -11.14 0.96 4.26
C LEU A 51 -11.79 2.29 3.85
N ALA A 52 -11.88 2.55 2.55
CA ALA A 52 -12.68 3.62 2.01
C ALA A 52 -14.10 3.11 1.75
N GLU A 53 -15.09 3.79 2.31
CA GLU A 53 -16.49 3.42 2.23
C GLU A 53 -17.36 4.63 1.91
N ARG A 54 -18.45 4.42 1.19
CA ARG A 54 -19.51 5.41 0.96
C ARG A 54 -20.86 4.71 1.04
N ASP A 55 -21.75 5.24 1.87
CA ASP A 55 -23.12 4.74 2.05
C ASP A 55 -23.16 3.20 2.33
N GLY A 56 -22.24 2.71 3.17
CA GLY A 56 -22.13 1.29 3.51
C GLY A 56 -21.47 0.42 2.43
N THR A 57 -20.99 1.02 1.33
CA THR A 57 -20.35 0.29 0.24
C THR A 57 -18.84 0.51 0.26
N ALA A 58 -18.07 -0.58 0.34
CA ALA A 58 -16.61 -0.55 0.26
C ALA A 58 -16.16 -0.13 -1.16
N LEU A 59 -15.30 0.86 -1.25
CA LEU A 59 -14.80 1.44 -2.50
C LEU A 59 -13.33 1.14 -2.77
N GLY A 60 -12.57 0.84 -1.74
CA GLY A 60 -11.14 0.60 -1.84
C GLY A 60 -10.52 0.41 -0.45
N TYR A 61 -9.24 0.07 -0.42
CA TYR A 61 -8.49 -0.11 0.82
C TYR A 61 -7.03 0.24 0.65
N ALA A 62 -6.35 0.47 1.78
CA ALA A 62 -4.90 0.54 1.85
C ALA A 62 -4.38 -0.30 3.02
N MET A 63 -3.16 -0.81 2.88
CA MET A 63 -2.46 -1.51 3.96
C MET A 63 -1.03 -1.00 4.05
N LEU A 64 -0.64 -0.65 5.28
CA LEU A 64 0.70 -0.22 5.64
C LEU A 64 1.36 -1.27 6.54
N VAL A 65 2.68 -1.35 6.45
CA VAL A 65 3.51 -2.23 7.30
C VAL A 65 4.67 -1.41 7.85
N ALA A 66 4.72 -1.26 9.17
CA ALA A 66 5.81 -0.56 9.84
C ALA A 66 7.02 -1.48 10.01
N GLY A 67 8.21 -0.91 9.88
CA GLY A 67 9.48 -1.61 10.09
C GLY A 67 10.34 -1.67 8.84
N ASP A 68 11.56 -2.18 9.02
CA ASP A 68 12.52 -2.28 7.94
C ASP A 68 12.11 -3.35 6.91
N PRO A 69 12.33 -3.09 5.61
CA PRO A 69 12.04 -4.06 4.57
C PRO A 69 12.92 -5.30 4.72
N ARG A 70 12.32 -6.47 4.46
CA ARG A 70 13.04 -7.75 4.43
C ARG A 70 13.79 -8.02 3.13
N ASP A 71 13.39 -7.33 2.08
CA ASP A 71 13.99 -7.40 0.76
C ASP A 71 15.29 -6.57 0.74
N GLU A 72 16.40 -7.19 0.38
CA GLU A 72 17.73 -6.57 0.40
C GLU A 72 17.85 -5.44 -0.63
N ASP A 73 17.25 -5.59 -1.82
CA ASP A 73 17.26 -4.57 -2.87
C ASP A 73 16.51 -3.31 -2.40
N VAL A 74 15.35 -3.52 -1.76
CA VAL A 74 14.58 -2.42 -1.16
C VAL A 74 15.36 -1.78 -0.03
N SER A 75 15.94 -2.59 0.86
CA SER A 75 16.72 -2.09 2.00
C SER A 75 17.91 -1.24 1.57
N ALA A 76 18.55 -1.59 0.46
CA ALA A 76 19.64 -0.84 -0.13
C ALA A 76 19.18 0.46 -0.85
N ALA A 77 17.97 0.46 -1.41
CA ALA A 77 17.45 1.57 -2.19
C ALA A 77 16.90 2.70 -1.32
N ILE A 78 16.14 2.38 -0.26
CA ILE A 78 15.51 3.38 0.61
C ILE A 78 16.49 3.98 1.61
N ARG A 79 16.30 5.23 1.99
CA ARG A 79 17.22 6.00 2.83
C ARG A 79 16.63 6.51 4.14
N LEU A 80 15.31 6.58 4.19
CA LEU A 80 14.60 7.16 5.35
C LEU A 80 14.28 6.08 6.38
N ARG A 81 14.69 6.32 7.62
CA ARG A 81 14.46 5.43 8.76
C ARG A 81 14.04 6.24 9.99
N PRO A 82 13.10 5.80 10.82
CA PRO A 82 12.23 4.63 10.63
C PRO A 82 11.35 4.73 9.39
N THR A 83 10.95 3.59 8.83
CA THR A 83 10.19 3.56 7.57
C THR A 83 8.89 2.76 7.67
N VAL A 84 7.96 3.05 6.77
CA VAL A 84 6.69 2.33 6.61
C VAL A 84 6.54 1.93 5.14
N GLU A 85 6.15 0.69 4.88
CA GLU A 85 5.74 0.24 3.56
C GLU A 85 4.27 0.57 3.32
N LEU A 86 3.95 1.26 2.23
CA LEU A 86 2.61 1.26 1.66
C LEU A 86 2.47 0.00 0.80
N SER A 87 2.10 -1.10 1.45
CA SER A 87 2.06 -2.43 0.84
C SER A 87 0.94 -2.59 -0.17
N LYS A 88 -0.22 -1.96 0.08
CA LYS A 88 -1.39 -2.01 -0.79
C LYS A 88 -2.15 -0.69 -0.77
N ILE A 89 -2.58 -0.23 -1.94
CA ILE A 89 -3.58 0.82 -2.08
C ILE A 89 -4.35 0.58 -3.39
N TYR A 90 -5.60 0.22 -3.25
CA TYR A 90 -6.46 -0.13 -4.37
C TYR A 90 -7.85 0.46 -4.21
N VAL A 91 -8.44 0.90 -5.31
CA VAL A 91 -9.84 1.35 -5.38
C VAL A 91 -10.55 0.68 -6.54
N LEU A 92 -11.82 0.38 -6.36
CA LEU A 92 -12.66 -0.19 -7.40
C LEU A 92 -12.81 0.80 -8.58
N PRO A 93 -13.01 0.31 -9.81
CA PRO A 93 -13.15 1.18 -11.01
C PRO A 93 -14.23 2.25 -10.88
N GLN A 94 -15.36 1.92 -10.26
CA GLN A 94 -16.45 2.87 -10.01
C GLN A 94 -16.10 3.98 -9.00
N ALA A 95 -15.02 3.80 -8.23
CA ALA A 95 -14.50 4.81 -7.33
C ALA A 95 -13.38 5.67 -7.95
N HIS A 96 -13.00 5.40 -9.19
CA HIS A 96 -12.01 6.23 -9.88
C HIS A 96 -12.57 7.65 -10.10
N GLY A 97 -11.75 8.66 -9.87
CA GLY A 97 -12.15 10.06 -9.99
C GLY A 97 -13.01 10.61 -8.84
N THR A 98 -13.39 9.78 -7.87
CA THR A 98 -14.20 10.21 -6.71
C THR A 98 -13.38 10.81 -5.56
N GLY A 99 -12.04 10.78 -5.64
CA GLY A 99 -11.15 11.19 -4.56
C GLY A 99 -10.81 10.07 -3.55
N ALA A 100 -11.42 8.88 -3.67
CA ALA A 100 -11.21 7.79 -2.70
C ALA A 100 -9.74 7.37 -2.57
N ALA A 101 -9.01 7.24 -3.68
CA ALA A 101 -7.58 6.90 -3.66
C ALA A 101 -6.72 8.01 -3.00
N ALA A 102 -7.05 9.28 -3.27
CA ALA A 102 -6.36 10.41 -2.65
C ALA A 102 -6.61 10.48 -1.15
N LEU A 103 -7.85 10.20 -0.72
CA LEU A 103 -8.20 10.13 0.71
C LEU A 103 -7.46 8.97 1.41
N LEU A 104 -7.44 7.77 0.81
CA LEU A 104 -6.69 6.63 1.35
C LEU A 104 -5.20 6.96 1.47
N MET A 105 -4.61 7.60 0.45
CA MET A 105 -3.21 8.04 0.47
C MET A 105 -2.96 9.04 1.59
N SER A 106 -3.79 10.06 1.72
CA SER A 106 -3.65 11.06 2.79
C SER A 106 -3.69 10.40 4.17
N ARG A 107 -4.68 9.55 4.44
CA ARG A 107 -4.81 8.85 5.73
C ARG A 107 -3.67 7.87 6.01
N ALA A 108 -3.15 7.23 4.96
CA ALA A 108 -1.99 6.37 5.07
C ALA A 108 -0.74 7.15 5.49
N LEU A 109 -0.52 8.32 4.89
CA LEU A 109 0.60 9.19 5.21
C LEU A 109 0.46 9.83 6.60
N ASP A 110 -0.76 10.23 7.00
CA ASP A 110 -1.05 10.73 8.34
C ASP A 110 -0.67 9.67 9.39
N TRP A 111 -1.14 8.43 9.22
CA TRP A 111 -0.82 7.33 10.13
C TRP A 111 0.69 7.04 10.19
N ALA A 112 1.37 7.02 9.04
CA ALA A 112 2.81 6.80 9.00
C ALA A 112 3.57 7.90 9.74
N SER A 113 3.16 9.16 9.58
CA SER A 113 3.72 10.30 10.32
C SER A 113 3.49 10.18 11.82
N ASP A 114 2.27 9.85 12.25
CA ASP A 114 1.90 9.68 13.65
C ASP A 114 2.63 8.49 14.30
N SER A 115 3.01 7.48 13.53
CA SER A 115 3.83 6.35 13.99
C SER A 115 5.32 6.70 14.17
N GLY A 116 5.73 7.93 13.85
CA GLY A 116 7.11 8.41 13.96
C GLY A 116 8.03 7.97 12.81
N ALA A 117 7.46 7.54 11.69
CA ALA A 117 8.26 7.21 10.51
C ALA A 117 8.87 8.47 9.88
N ALA A 118 10.11 8.37 9.40
CA ALA A 118 10.78 9.42 8.64
C ALA A 118 10.38 9.39 7.15
N GLY A 119 9.91 8.25 6.66
CA GLY A 119 9.49 8.09 5.28
C GLY A 119 8.56 6.90 5.05
N VAL A 120 7.94 6.93 3.89
CA VAL A 120 7.11 5.84 3.36
C VAL A 120 7.70 5.36 2.05
N TRP A 121 7.76 4.06 1.86
CA TRP A 121 8.18 3.47 0.60
C TRP A 121 7.10 2.53 0.03
N LEU A 122 7.18 2.27 -1.27
CA LEU A 122 6.32 1.32 -1.98
C LEU A 122 7.05 0.68 -3.15
N GLY A 123 6.57 -0.50 -3.58
CA GLY A 123 6.91 -1.10 -4.86
C GLY A 123 5.80 -0.85 -5.89
N VAL A 124 6.17 -0.58 -7.13
CA VAL A 124 5.21 -0.43 -8.23
C VAL A 124 5.75 -1.04 -9.51
N ASN A 125 4.93 -1.86 -10.17
CA ASN A 125 5.31 -2.50 -11.42
C ASN A 125 5.73 -1.45 -12.46
N GLN A 126 6.85 -1.70 -13.15
CA GLN A 126 7.43 -0.76 -14.12
C GLN A 126 6.50 -0.49 -15.32
N GLN A 127 5.57 -1.37 -15.61
CA GLN A 127 4.58 -1.21 -16.69
C GLN A 127 3.31 -0.46 -16.22
N ASN A 128 3.14 -0.25 -14.89
CA ASN A 128 1.97 0.44 -14.35
C ASN A 128 2.18 1.96 -14.29
N GLU A 129 2.24 2.60 -15.46
CA GLU A 129 2.44 4.05 -15.56
C GLU A 129 1.36 4.87 -14.83
N ARG A 130 0.12 4.36 -14.78
CA ARG A 130 -0.97 5.05 -14.08
C ARG A 130 -0.67 5.16 -12.58
N ALA A 131 -0.27 4.06 -11.94
CA ALA A 131 0.08 4.05 -10.53
C ALA A 131 1.34 4.90 -10.27
N GLN A 132 2.36 4.82 -11.14
CA GLN A 132 3.57 5.63 -11.02
C GLN A 132 3.24 7.13 -11.06
N ARG A 133 2.36 7.57 -11.97
CA ARG A 133 1.89 8.98 -12.00
C ARG A 133 1.12 9.38 -10.74
N PHE A 134 0.31 8.48 -10.20
CA PHE A 134 -0.42 8.72 -8.97
C PHE A 134 0.54 8.89 -7.77
N TYR A 135 1.51 8.00 -7.63
CA TYR A 135 2.51 8.08 -6.56
C TYR A 135 3.42 9.30 -6.70
N GLY A 136 3.87 9.62 -7.91
CA GLY A 136 4.64 10.84 -8.18
C GLY A 136 3.89 12.11 -7.79
N LYS A 137 2.58 12.22 -8.13
CA LYS A 137 1.72 13.33 -7.68
C LYS A 137 1.51 13.34 -6.16
N SER A 138 1.65 12.20 -5.50
CA SER A 138 1.59 12.06 -4.05
C SER A 138 2.95 12.30 -3.37
N GLY A 139 3.97 12.76 -4.10
CA GLY A 139 5.28 13.14 -3.56
C GLY A 139 6.25 11.98 -3.38
N PHE A 140 6.03 10.84 -4.04
CA PHE A 140 6.98 9.74 -4.06
C PHE A 140 7.97 9.90 -5.22
N ASP A 141 9.25 9.72 -4.93
CA ASP A 141 10.33 9.68 -5.91
C ASP A 141 10.85 8.26 -6.11
N ARG A 142 11.28 7.94 -7.33
CA ARG A 142 11.91 6.65 -7.61
C ARG A 142 13.32 6.64 -7.02
N VAL A 143 13.61 5.63 -6.18
CA VAL A 143 14.89 5.49 -5.49
C VAL A 143 15.64 4.21 -5.85
N GLY A 144 14.96 3.22 -6.47
CA GLY A 144 15.58 1.97 -6.88
C GLY A 144 14.63 1.05 -7.64
N THR A 145 15.05 -0.20 -7.75
CA THR A 145 14.26 -1.28 -8.35
C THR A 145 14.33 -2.52 -7.48
N LYS A 146 13.32 -3.38 -7.58
CA LYS A 146 13.32 -4.71 -6.99
C LYS A 146 12.70 -5.72 -7.95
N ARG A 147 13.00 -7.00 -7.74
CA ARG A 147 12.27 -8.08 -8.38
C ARG A 147 11.19 -8.60 -7.47
N PHE A 148 10.04 -8.84 -8.04
CA PHE A 148 8.90 -9.40 -7.32
C PHE A 148 8.41 -10.67 -8.02
N LEU A 149 8.40 -11.80 -7.30
CA LEU A 149 7.95 -13.08 -7.85
C LEU A 149 6.42 -13.18 -7.70
N VAL A 150 5.72 -13.17 -8.82
CA VAL A 150 4.26 -13.35 -8.87
C VAL A 150 3.96 -14.57 -9.73
N GLY A 151 3.31 -15.56 -9.13
CA GLY A 151 2.88 -16.75 -9.86
C GLY A 151 4.01 -17.50 -10.61
N GLY A 152 5.26 -17.44 -10.12
CA GLY A 152 6.42 -18.09 -10.72
C GLY A 152 7.09 -17.29 -11.85
N VAL A 153 6.67 -16.05 -12.10
CA VAL A 153 7.29 -15.09 -13.03
C VAL A 153 7.85 -13.93 -12.25
N TYR A 154 9.08 -13.52 -12.58
CA TYR A 154 9.66 -12.30 -12.01
C TYR A 154 9.09 -11.07 -12.72
N GLU A 155 8.53 -10.16 -11.95
CA GLU A 155 8.14 -8.83 -12.37
C GLU A 155 9.13 -7.81 -11.84
N ASP A 156 9.45 -6.81 -12.66
CA ASP A 156 10.34 -5.73 -12.25
C ASP A 156 9.51 -4.55 -11.72
N ASP A 157 9.77 -4.19 -10.47
CA ASP A 157 9.15 -3.05 -9.80
C ASP A 157 10.15 -1.90 -9.64
N TYR A 158 9.64 -0.67 -9.68
CA TYR A 158 10.32 0.47 -9.11
C TYR A 158 10.08 0.52 -7.60
N VAL A 159 11.13 0.81 -6.85
CA VAL A 159 11.02 1.23 -5.45
C VAL A 159 10.88 2.75 -5.43
N MET A 160 9.82 3.23 -4.81
CA MET A 160 9.57 4.66 -4.64
C MET A 160 9.54 5.01 -3.16
N GLU A 161 10.08 6.15 -2.78
CA GLU A 161 10.17 6.62 -1.40
C GLU A 161 9.68 8.06 -1.30
N ARG A 162 9.01 8.37 -0.22
CA ARG A 162 8.55 9.72 0.12
C ARG A 162 8.98 10.10 1.52
N PRO A 163 9.62 11.29 1.75
CA PRO A 163 9.86 11.81 3.08
C PRO A 163 8.54 12.25 3.74
N LEU A 164 8.44 11.99 5.03
CA LEU A 164 7.40 12.57 5.87
C LEU A 164 7.97 13.82 6.57
N GLN A 165 7.16 14.86 6.68
CA GLN A 165 7.53 16.01 7.48
C GLN A 165 7.45 15.62 8.97
N PRO A 166 8.41 16.03 9.80
CA PRO A 166 8.26 15.87 11.24
C PRO A 166 6.94 16.51 11.67
N THR A 167 6.11 15.78 12.39
CA THR A 167 5.00 16.38 13.11
C THR A 167 5.60 17.37 14.09
N ASP A 168 5.35 18.67 13.88
CA ASP A 168 5.66 19.70 14.89
C ASP A 168 4.89 19.33 16.16
N THR A 169 5.56 18.62 17.06
CA THR A 169 5.05 18.45 18.40
C THR A 169 5.12 19.83 19.04
N GLN A 170 4.00 20.58 18.97
CA GLN A 170 3.87 21.79 19.76
C GLN A 170 4.09 21.41 21.21
N SER A 171 5.27 21.75 21.73
CA SER A 171 5.53 21.76 23.17
C SER A 171 4.45 22.60 23.82
N PRO A 172 3.71 22.08 24.82
CA PRO A 172 2.80 22.89 25.59
C PRO A 172 3.65 23.96 26.29
N GLY A 173 3.42 25.21 25.90
CA GLY A 173 4.14 26.37 26.39
C GLY A 173 4.15 26.40 27.90
N SER A 174 5.33 26.47 28.47
CA SER A 174 5.57 26.89 29.85
C SER A 174 5.02 28.30 30.04
N ARG A 175 4.03 28.43 30.91
CA ARG A 175 3.72 29.66 31.62
C ARG A 175 3.94 29.46 33.10
#